data_43ec574449142d1844383ee6659e17ad
#
_entry.id   43ec574449142d1844383ee6659e17ad
#
_cell.length_a   1.000
_cell.length_b   1.000
_cell.length_c   1.000
_cell.angle_alpha   90.00
_cell.angle_beta   90.00
_cell.angle_gamma   90.00
#
_symmetry.space_group_name_H-M   'P 1'
#
loop_
_entity.id
_entity.type
_entity.pdbx_description
1 polymer ?
#
loop_
_entity_poly.entity_id
_entity_poly.type
_entity_poly.pdbx_seq_one_letter_code
_entity_poly.pdbx_strand_id
1 'polypeptide(L)'
;MQSLKAEITCSSPRISNGSFRPKRSIYYDRDLIQIQCNNGFTFEPDNGGQVVECTKKGWSPPPKCVLEMTCQIDHIEHGTILSAKFVYKEGERIWFSCNEGYRYVGRPDALCTKNGWSTKPQCTKIQCPPPEVRKGYIQPSRSQYMYNDEITIFCRRNKFFKVMRLPRKISKCTANGWNPPALCGGLRQ
;
A
#
# COMPACT_ATOMS: atom_id res chain seq x y z
N MET A 1 59.91 30.20 -8.39
CA MET A 1 59.22 29.73 -7.16
C MET A 1 58.20 28.73 -7.56
N GLN A 2 58.46 27.43 -7.40
CA GLN A 2 57.47 26.38 -7.61
C GLN A 2 56.54 26.41 -6.39
N SER A 3 55.29 26.73 -6.62
CA SER A 3 54.22 26.61 -5.61
C SER A 3 54.08 25.14 -5.24
N LEU A 4 54.49 24.75 -4.04
CA LEU A 4 54.22 23.43 -3.46
C LEU A 4 52.71 23.36 -3.29
N LYS A 5 52.04 22.61 -4.21
CA LYS A 5 50.63 22.23 -4.00
C LYS A 5 50.54 21.37 -2.75
N ALA A 6 49.77 21.84 -1.77
CA ALA A 6 49.51 21.02 -0.59
C ALA A 6 48.87 19.70 -0.99
N GLU A 7 49.43 18.60 -0.53
CA GLU A 7 48.91 17.25 -0.77
C GLU A 7 47.55 17.11 -0.09
N ILE A 8 46.56 16.57 -0.84
CA ILE A 8 45.24 16.31 -0.31
C ILE A 8 45.26 14.96 0.39
N THR A 9 44.97 14.97 1.68
CA THR A 9 44.88 13.75 2.50
C THR A 9 43.58 13.75 3.30
N CYS A 10 43.08 12.55 3.62
CA CYS A 10 41.96 12.33 4.50
C CYS A 10 42.38 11.43 5.66
N SER A 11 41.93 11.75 6.84
CA SER A 11 42.11 10.89 8.01
C SER A 11 41.08 9.75 8.00
N SER A 12 41.38 8.71 8.79
CA SER A 12 40.46 7.60 8.98
C SER A 12 39.10 8.11 9.49
N PRO A 13 37.98 7.80 8.79
CA PRO A 13 36.69 8.31 9.21
C PRO A 13 36.16 7.58 10.44
N ARG A 14 35.36 8.28 11.22
CA ARG A 14 34.59 7.68 12.33
C ARG A 14 33.19 7.42 11.82
N ILE A 15 32.80 6.15 11.80
CA ILE A 15 31.47 5.75 11.32
C ILE A 15 30.75 5.03 12.45
N SER A 16 29.72 5.69 12.98
CA SER A 16 28.84 5.05 13.98
C SER A 16 27.98 4.00 13.29
N ASN A 17 27.84 2.83 13.92
CA ASN A 17 27.02 1.72 13.44
C ASN A 17 27.44 1.16 12.07
N GLY A 18 28.73 1.22 11.79
CA GLY A 18 29.30 0.68 10.56
C GLY A 18 30.82 0.55 10.62
N SER A 19 31.37 0.02 9.56
CA SER A 19 32.80 -0.16 9.33
C SER A 19 33.14 0.21 7.90
N PHE A 20 34.44 0.25 7.61
CA PHE A 20 34.93 0.57 6.28
C PHE A 20 36.19 -0.22 5.95
N ARG A 21 36.47 -0.35 4.67
CA ARG A 21 37.68 -0.99 4.12
C ARG A 21 38.18 -0.21 2.91
N PRO A 22 39.52 -0.16 2.64
CA PRO A 22 40.62 -0.66 3.48
C PRO A 22 40.85 0.24 4.70
N LYS A 23 41.35 -0.31 5.79
CA LYS A 23 41.72 0.43 7.00
C LYS A 23 43.14 0.95 6.88
N ARG A 24 43.28 2.27 6.87
CA ARG A 24 44.56 2.99 6.88
C ARG A 24 44.48 4.18 7.85
N SER A 25 45.60 4.67 8.29
CA SER A 25 45.66 5.87 9.12
C SER A 25 45.52 7.17 8.29
N ILE A 26 46.01 7.12 7.05
CA ILE A 26 45.96 8.26 6.11
C ILE A 26 45.54 7.73 4.73
N TYR A 27 44.71 8.52 4.08
CA TYR A 27 44.25 8.31 2.70
C TYR A 27 44.63 9.51 1.85
N TYR A 28 44.84 9.29 0.57
CA TYR A 28 45.21 10.32 -0.36
C TYR A 28 44.06 10.69 -1.29
N ASP A 29 44.23 11.82 -1.99
CA ASP A 29 43.22 12.30 -2.95
C ASP A 29 42.77 11.18 -3.90
N ARG A 30 41.44 11.04 -4.06
CA ARG A 30 40.75 10.02 -4.85
C ARG A 30 40.82 8.58 -4.32
N ASP A 31 41.40 8.37 -3.16
CA ASP A 31 41.28 7.07 -2.51
C ASP A 31 39.84 6.77 -2.19
N LEU A 32 39.43 5.52 -2.43
CA LEU A 32 38.08 5.02 -2.20
C LEU A 32 38.07 4.11 -0.99
N ILE A 33 37.06 4.24 -0.16
CA ILE A 33 36.74 3.28 0.90
C ILE A 33 35.33 2.76 0.71
N GLN A 34 35.12 1.50 1.04
CA GLN A 34 33.81 0.87 1.05
C GLN A 34 33.24 0.88 2.47
N ILE A 35 32.04 1.37 2.60
CA ILE A 35 31.32 1.43 3.87
C ILE A 35 30.44 0.21 4.02
N GLN A 36 30.44 -0.38 5.21
CA GLN A 36 29.53 -1.46 5.57
C GLN A 36 28.82 -1.09 6.86
N CYS A 37 27.51 -0.84 6.74
CA CYS A 37 26.68 -0.56 7.91
C CYS A 37 26.35 -1.85 8.66
N ASN A 38 26.22 -1.74 10.00
CA ASN A 38 25.80 -2.85 10.84
C ASN A 38 24.37 -3.29 10.49
N ASN A 39 23.99 -4.50 10.90
CA ASN A 39 22.63 -4.99 10.73
C ASN A 39 21.61 -4.02 11.34
N GLY A 40 20.55 -3.70 10.58
CA GLY A 40 19.54 -2.73 10.95
C GLY A 40 19.89 -1.28 10.63
N PHE A 41 21.03 -1.04 9.99
CA PHE A 41 21.46 0.30 9.56
C PHE A 41 21.70 0.31 8.05
N THR A 42 21.48 1.43 7.42
CA THR A 42 21.66 1.66 5.99
C THR A 42 22.54 2.86 5.76
N PHE A 43 23.29 2.84 4.64
CA PHE A 43 24.16 3.93 4.24
C PHE A 43 23.34 5.12 3.72
N GLU A 44 23.69 6.32 4.16
CA GLU A 44 23.07 7.56 3.68
C GLU A 44 24.18 8.47 3.10
N PRO A 45 23.96 9.12 1.94
CA PRO A 45 22.77 9.05 1.09
C PRO A 45 22.71 7.75 0.27
N ASP A 46 21.49 7.29 0.00
CA ASP A 46 21.28 6.13 -0.86
C ASP A 46 21.47 6.54 -2.33
N ASN A 47 22.69 6.47 -2.80
CA ASN A 47 23.07 6.79 -4.17
C ASN A 47 23.47 5.56 -4.99
N GLY A 48 23.04 4.38 -4.56
CA GLY A 48 23.30 3.11 -5.24
C GLY A 48 24.70 2.52 -5.01
N GLY A 49 25.52 3.15 -4.17
CA GLY A 49 26.86 2.66 -3.82
C GLY A 49 27.23 3.02 -2.39
N GLN A 50 27.91 2.08 -1.72
CA GLN A 50 28.44 2.28 -0.36
C GLN A 50 29.93 2.66 -0.40
N VAL A 51 30.32 3.44 -1.38
CA VAL A 51 31.71 3.87 -1.61
C VAL A 51 31.81 5.38 -1.45
N VAL A 52 32.81 5.83 -0.71
CA VAL A 52 33.12 7.25 -0.55
C VAL A 52 34.57 7.54 -0.97
N GLU A 53 34.79 8.72 -1.48
CA GLU A 53 36.06 9.17 -2.04
C GLU A 53 36.71 10.25 -1.16
N CYS A 54 38.01 10.16 -0.99
CA CYS A 54 38.81 11.21 -0.36
C CYS A 54 38.93 12.41 -1.30
N THR A 55 38.48 13.57 -0.87
CA THR A 55 38.56 14.82 -1.60
C THR A 55 39.18 15.92 -0.73
N LYS A 56 39.48 17.07 -1.34
CA LYS A 56 39.98 18.24 -0.59
C LYS A 56 38.99 18.75 0.46
N LYS A 57 37.72 18.38 0.36
CA LYS A 57 36.67 18.71 1.33
C LYS A 57 36.41 17.59 2.36
N GLY A 58 37.23 16.55 2.37
CA GLY A 58 37.06 15.35 3.15
C GLY A 58 36.39 14.23 2.35
N TRP A 59 35.83 13.27 3.06
CA TRP A 59 35.12 12.15 2.46
C TRP A 59 33.82 12.58 1.77
N SER A 60 33.67 12.21 0.52
CA SER A 60 32.50 12.59 -0.30
C SER A 60 31.86 11.34 -0.91
N PRO A 61 30.55 11.11 -0.70
CA PRO A 61 29.70 11.76 0.32
C PRO A 61 30.18 11.45 1.74
N PRO A 62 29.84 12.29 2.74
CA PRO A 62 30.18 11.98 4.13
C PRO A 62 29.62 10.64 4.55
N PRO A 63 30.44 9.68 5.06
CA PRO A 63 29.96 8.35 5.37
C PRO A 63 29.10 8.36 6.63
N LYS A 64 27.88 7.87 6.50
CA LYS A 64 26.91 7.82 7.59
C LYS A 64 26.05 6.57 7.48
N CYS A 65 25.94 5.82 8.58
CA CYS A 65 25.02 4.71 8.74
C CYS A 65 23.87 5.13 9.65
N VAL A 66 22.65 5.10 9.12
CA VAL A 66 21.43 5.49 9.82
C VAL A 66 20.54 4.30 10.07
N LEU A 67 19.68 4.36 11.10
CA LEU A 67 18.74 3.30 11.38
C LEU A 67 17.83 3.04 10.17
N GLU A 68 17.78 1.79 9.77
CA GLU A 68 16.92 1.36 8.67
C GLU A 68 15.45 1.43 9.09
N MET A 69 14.63 2.14 8.31
CA MET A 69 13.22 2.19 8.54
C MET A 69 12.55 0.94 7.97
N THR A 70 11.78 0.27 8.81
CA THR A 70 11.04 -0.93 8.44
C THR A 70 9.58 -0.79 8.83
N CYS A 71 8.70 -1.42 8.05
CA CYS A 71 7.29 -1.54 8.35
C CYS A 71 6.98 -2.99 8.71
N GLN A 72 6.15 -3.18 9.72
CA GLN A 72 5.68 -4.49 10.14
C GLN A 72 4.18 -4.59 9.92
N ILE A 73 3.73 -5.78 9.57
CA ILE A 73 2.32 -6.11 9.49
C ILE A 73 2.15 -7.58 9.85
N ASP A 74 1.37 -7.84 10.90
CA ASP A 74 1.17 -9.19 11.41
C ASP A 74 -0.01 -9.86 10.69
N HIS A 75 -1.12 -9.14 10.59
CA HIS A 75 -2.32 -9.63 9.95
C HIS A 75 -3.22 -8.46 9.52
N ILE A 76 -4.13 -8.75 8.64
CA ILE A 76 -5.20 -7.84 8.23
C ILE A 76 -6.51 -8.48 8.64
N GLU A 77 -7.29 -7.79 9.45
CA GLU A 77 -8.59 -8.28 9.86
C GLU A 77 -9.50 -8.50 8.63
N HIS A 78 -10.04 -9.72 8.50
CA HIS A 78 -10.84 -10.15 7.34
C HIS A 78 -10.12 -10.05 5.99
N GLY A 79 -8.80 -10.21 6.00
CA GLY A 79 -7.98 -10.19 4.81
C GLY A 79 -6.77 -11.10 4.89
N THR A 80 -6.06 -11.22 3.78
CA THR A 80 -4.86 -12.04 3.65
C THR A 80 -3.77 -11.26 2.94
N ILE A 81 -2.56 -11.26 3.52
CA ILE A 81 -1.38 -10.68 2.91
C ILE A 81 -0.85 -11.65 1.86
N LEU A 82 -0.62 -11.17 0.63
CA LEU A 82 -0.19 -12.01 -0.49
C LEU A 82 1.31 -12.29 -0.53
N SER A 83 2.07 -11.66 0.35
CA SER A 83 3.51 -11.88 0.49
C SER A 83 3.84 -12.59 1.81
N ALA A 84 4.89 -13.40 1.81
CA ALA A 84 5.29 -14.22 2.97
C ALA A 84 6.20 -13.48 3.97
N LYS A 85 6.36 -12.17 3.85
CA LYS A 85 7.22 -11.38 4.72
C LYS A 85 6.41 -10.75 5.87
N PHE A 86 7.02 -10.64 7.05
CA PHE A 86 6.47 -9.91 8.18
C PHE A 86 7.10 -8.52 8.34
N VAL A 87 8.32 -8.34 7.83
CA VAL A 87 9.08 -7.09 7.91
C VAL A 87 9.41 -6.61 6.51
N TYR A 88 9.12 -5.35 6.26
CA TYR A 88 9.32 -4.70 4.97
C TYR A 88 10.22 -3.49 5.13
N LYS A 89 11.10 -3.27 4.17
CA LYS A 89 11.97 -2.12 4.10
C LYS A 89 11.29 -0.94 3.44
N GLU A 90 11.78 0.26 3.69
CA GLU A 90 11.34 1.46 2.97
C GLU A 90 11.38 1.24 1.46
N GLY A 91 10.33 1.59 0.77
CA GLY A 91 10.16 1.41 -0.67
C GLY A 91 9.56 0.06 -1.09
N GLU A 92 9.48 -0.91 -0.19
CA GLU A 92 8.79 -2.17 -0.47
C GLU A 92 7.27 -2.01 -0.36
N ARG A 93 6.56 -2.73 -1.19
CA ARG A 93 5.10 -2.69 -1.29
C ARG A 93 4.50 -4.03 -0.91
N ILE A 94 3.40 -4.00 -0.20
CA ILE A 94 2.57 -5.18 0.04
C ILE A 94 1.30 -5.12 -0.78
N TRP A 95 0.82 -6.30 -1.13
CA TRP A 95 -0.48 -6.55 -1.72
C TRP A 95 -1.27 -7.44 -0.78
N PHE A 96 -2.56 -7.21 -0.67
CA PHE A 96 -3.44 -8.03 0.14
C PHE A 96 -4.78 -8.24 -0.54
N SER A 97 -5.50 -9.25 -0.11
CA SER A 97 -6.86 -9.54 -0.52
C SER A 97 -7.80 -9.50 0.67
N CYS A 98 -9.02 -9.07 0.48
CA CYS A 98 -10.07 -9.16 1.49
C CYS A 98 -10.83 -10.47 1.34
N ASN A 99 -11.25 -11.05 2.47
CA ASN A 99 -12.05 -12.26 2.49
C ASN A 99 -13.39 -12.04 1.80
N GLU A 100 -14.04 -13.13 1.40
CA GLU A 100 -15.38 -13.07 0.80
C GLU A 100 -16.35 -12.32 1.74
N GLY A 101 -17.13 -11.41 1.18
CA GLY A 101 -18.03 -10.55 1.92
C GLY A 101 -17.39 -9.27 2.46
N TYR A 102 -16.12 -9.04 2.17
CA TYR A 102 -15.36 -7.86 2.56
C TYR A 102 -14.76 -7.19 1.34
N ARG A 103 -14.53 -5.90 1.42
CA ARG A 103 -13.90 -5.09 0.38
C ARG A 103 -12.80 -4.22 0.94
N TYR A 104 -11.90 -3.79 0.06
CA TYR A 104 -10.84 -2.84 0.41
C TYR A 104 -11.41 -1.51 0.89
N VAL A 105 -10.81 -0.97 1.96
CA VAL A 105 -10.96 0.43 2.30
C VAL A 105 -9.81 1.17 1.62
N GLY A 106 -10.10 1.75 0.44
CA GLY A 106 -9.09 2.41 -0.37
C GLY A 106 -8.37 1.44 -1.32
N ARG A 107 -7.04 1.39 -1.24
CA ARG A 107 -6.20 0.63 -2.17
C ARG A 107 -5.97 -0.82 -1.72
N PRO A 108 -5.78 -1.76 -2.68
CA PRO A 108 -5.41 -3.15 -2.37
C PRO A 108 -3.93 -3.34 -2.03
N ASP A 109 -3.17 -2.25 -1.94
CA ASP A 109 -1.73 -2.23 -1.71
C ASP A 109 -1.35 -1.14 -0.70
N ALA A 110 -0.19 -1.30 -0.09
CA ALA A 110 0.43 -0.29 0.77
C ALA A 110 1.95 -0.27 0.54
N LEU A 111 2.52 0.93 0.60
CA LEU A 111 3.95 1.17 0.45
C LEU A 111 4.56 1.43 1.84
N CYS A 112 5.68 0.79 2.14
CA CYS A 112 6.46 1.11 3.32
C CYS A 112 7.22 2.43 3.10
N THR A 113 6.93 3.42 3.94
CA THR A 113 7.55 4.75 3.89
C THR A 113 8.31 5.05 5.17
N LYS A 114 9.06 6.15 5.19
CA LYS A 114 9.73 6.66 6.40
C LYS A 114 8.77 6.87 7.58
N ASN A 115 7.50 7.11 7.29
CA ASN A 115 6.46 7.37 8.30
C ASN A 115 5.56 6.17 8.56
N GLY A 116 5.97 4.97 8.12
CA GLY A 116 5.18 3.75 8.18
C GLY A 116 4.45 3.45 6.88
N TRP A 117 3.38 2.68 6.95
CA TRP A 117 2.60 2.33 5.77
C TRP A 117 1.91 3.55 5.17
N SER A 118 2.00 3.72 3.85
CA SER A 118 1.39 4.84 3.10
C SER A 118 -0.14 4.88 3.26
N THR A 119 -0.74 3.71 3.38
CA THR A 119 -2.16 3.52 3.68
C THR A 119 -2.28 2.38 4.69
N LYS A 120 -3.29 2.43 5.55
CA LYS A 120 -3.58 1.32 6.44
C LYS A 120 -4.29 0.21 5.65
N PRO A 121 -3.68 -0.98 5.50
CA PRO A 121 -4.36 -2.12 4.91
C PRO A 121 -5.60 -2.48 5.72
N GLN A 122 -6.76 -2.39 5.11
CA GLN A 122 -8.02 -2.58 5.82
C GLN A 122 -9.10 -3.16 4.91
N CYS A 123 -9.88 -4.09 5.46
CA CYS A 123 -11.04 -4.69 4.83
C CYS A 123 -12.29 -4.36 5.64
N THR A 124 -13.37 -4.00 4.98
CA THR A 124 -14.66 -3.71 5.61
C THR A 124 -15.77 -4.57 5.02
N LYS A 125 -16.79 -4.85 5.81
CA LYS A 125 -17.95 -5.61 5.36
C LYS A 125 -18.62 -4.94 4.17
N ILE A 126 -18.97 -5.74 3.16
CA ILE A 126 -19.79 -5.28 2.06
C ILE A 126 -21.22 -5.13 2.56
N GLN A 127 -21.78 -3.94 2.38
CA GLN A 127 -23.13 -3.59 2.75
C GLN A 127 -23.79 -2.90 1.57
N CYS A 128 -25.10 -3.14 1.42
CA CYS A 128 -25.89 -2.48 0.41
C CYS A 128 -26.97 -1.63 1.09
N PRO A 129 -27.12 -0.35 0.71
CA PRO A 129 -28.25 0.45 1.16
C PRO A 129 -29.54 -0.09 0.53
N PRO A 130 -30.70 0.16 1.14
CA PRO A 130 -31.98 -0.19 0.51
C PRO A 130 -32.08 0.51 -0.85
N PRO A 131 -32.40 -0.22 -1.93
CA PRO A 131 -32.52 0.39 -3.24
C PRO A 131 -33.79 1.22 -3.34
N GLU A 132 -33.71 2.34 -4.04
CA GLU A 132 -34.91 3.11 -4.41
C GLU A 132 -35.55 2.48 -5.64
N VAL A 133 -36.71 1.87 -5.45
CA VAL A 133 -37.45 1.25 -6.56
C VAL A 133 -38.64 2.13 -6.90
N ARG A 134 -38.53 2.87 -7.99
CA ARG A 134 -39.64 3.66 -8.52
C ARG A 134 -40.74 2.71 -9.02
N LYS A 135 -42.00 3.02 -8.65
CA LYS A 135 -43.17 2.23 -9.03
C LYS A 135 -43.10 0.77 -8.57
N GLY A 136 -42.52 0.54 -7.40
CA GLY A 136 -42.42 -0.77 -6.81
C GLY A 136 -42.05 -0.73 -5.34
N TYR A 137 -41.88 -1.90 -4.78
CA TYR A 137 -41.41 -2.10 -3.41
C TYR A 137 -40.55 -3.37 -3.34
N ILE A 138 -39.84 -3.51 -2.23
CA ILE A 138 -38.94 -4.63 -2.00
C ILE A 138 -39.32 -5.39 -0.71
N GLN A 139 -38.99 -6.67 -0.68
CA GLN A 139 -39.11 -7.52 0.52
C GLN A 139 -37.86 -8.40 0.64
N PRO A 140 -37.30 -8.59 1.85
CA PRO A 140 -37.68 -7.93 3.09
C PRO A 140 -37.27 -6.45 3.10
N SER A 141 -38.05 -5.59 3.79
CA SER A 141 -37.70 -4.19 3.96
C SER A 141 -36.82 -4.01 5.19
N ARG A 142 -35.59 -3.57 4.97
CA ARG A 142 -34.57 -3.32 6.01
C ARG A 142 -33.89 -1.97 5.77
N SER A 143 -33.33 -1.39 6.82
CA SER A 143 -32.51 -0.17 6.71
C SER A 143 -31.14 -0.44 6.07
N GLN A 144 -30.67 -1.68 6.10
CA GLN A 144 -29.37 -2.09 5.59
C GLN A 144 -29.37 -3.58 5.27
N TYR A 145 -28.60 -3.92 4.25
CA TYR A 145 -28.40 -5.30 3.79
C TYR A 145 -26.93 -5.65 3.77
N MET A 146 -26.64 -6.92 4.00
CA MET A 146 -25.29 -7.46 4.02
C MET A 146 -24.99 -8.19 2.71
N TYR A 147 -23.73 -8.44 2.48
CA TYR A 147 -23.27 -9.26 1.34
C TYR A 147 -24.06 -10.58 1.26
N ASN A 148 -24.49 -10.91 0.05
CA ASN A 148 -25.33 -12.07 -0.28
C ASN A 148 -26.78 -12.00 0.18
N ASP A 149 -27.21 -10.96 0.87
CA ASP A 149 -28.63 -10.78 1.14
C ASP A 149 -29.41 -10.65 -0.17
N GLU A 150 -30.56 -11.29 -0.23
CA GLU A 150 -31.47 -11.26 -1.36
C GLU A 150 -32.71 -10.45 -1.05
N ILE A 151 -33.16 -9.69 -2.02
CA ILE A 151 -34.43 -9.00 -1.99
C ILE A 151 -35.28 -9.43 -3.17
N THR A 152 -36.60 -9.45 -2.96
CA THR A 152 -37.57 -9.62 -4.01
C THR A 152 -38.15 -8.26 -4.35
N ILE A 153 -38.16 -7.93 -5.61
CA ILE A 153 -38.66 -6.66 -6.14
C ILE A 153 -40.02 -6.90 -6.74
N PHE A 154 -41.02 -6.13 -6.22
CA PHE A 154 -42.38 -6.15 -6.69
C PHE A 154 -42.66 -4.83 -7.39
N CYS A 155 -42.99 -4.89 -8.68
CA CYS A 155 -43.28 -3.71 -9.47
C CYS A 155 -44.79 -3.45 -9.51
N ARG A 156 -45.19 -2.19 -9.38
CA ARG A 156 -46.61 -1.78 -9.47
C ARG A 156 -47.06 -1.77 -10.93
N ARG A 157 -48.28 -2.24 -11.16
CA ARG A 157 -48.89 -2.21 -12.50
C ARG A 157 -49.28 -0.78 -12.90
N ASN A 158 -49.05 -0.46 -14.16
CA ASN A 158 -49.77 0.64 -14.79
C ASN A 158 -51.29 0.28 -14.84
N LYS A 159 -52.14 1.22 -14.52
CA LYS A 159 -53.60 1.03 -14.45
C LYS A 159 -54.25 0.50 -15.74
N PHE A 160 -53.54 0.38 -16.81
CA PHE A 160 -54.03 0.03 -18.15
C PHE A 160 -53.89 -1.42 -18.60
N PHE A 161 -53.19 -2.27 -17.84
CA PHE A 161 -53.07 -3.67 -18.22
C PHE A 161 -53.64 -4.61 -17.16
N LYS A 162 -54.88 -4.98 -17.35
CA LYS A 162 -55.48 -6.14 -16.72
C LYS A 162 -54.74 -7.39 -17.20
N VAL A 163 -54.26 -8.20 -16.25
CA VAL A 163 -53.77 -9.55 -16.45
C VAL A 163 -52.34 -9.65 -17.03
N MET A 164 -51.34 -9.40 -16.24
CA MET A 164 -50.09 -10.19 -16.21
C MET A 164 -49.53 -10.14 -14.81
N ARG A 165 -49.24 -11.30 -14.25
CA ARG A 165 -48.38 -11.38 -13.06
C ARG A 165 -47.01 -10.86 -13.49
N LEU A 166 -46.67 -9.67 -13.03
CA LEU A 166 -45.32 -9.16 -13.25
C LEU A 166 -44.31 -10.15 -12.64
N PRO A 167 -43.27 -10.56 -13.39
CA PRO A 167 -42.28 -11.46 -12.86
C PRO A 167 -41.63 -10.81 -11.63
N ARG A 168 -41.59 -11.56 -10.53
CA ARG A 168 -40.85 -11.20 -9.36
C ARG A 168 -39.36 -11.21 -9.74
N LYS A 169 -38.67 -10.13 -9.47
CA LYS A 169 -37.23 -10.05 -9.66
C LYS A 169 -36.54 -10.26 -8.33
N ILE A 170 -35.53 -11.10 -8.32
CA ILE A 170 -34.65 -11.28 -7.18
C ILE A 170 -33.37 -10.54 -7.46
N SER A 171 -32.90 -9.75 -6.50
CA SER A 171 -31.63 -9.06 -6.56
C SER A 171 -30.80 -9.38 -5.33
N LYS A 172 -29.49 -9.46 -5.49
CA LYS A 172 -28.55 -9.86 -4.45
C LYS A 172 -27.57 -8.74 -4.17
N CYS A 173 -27.28 -8.51 -2.89
CA CYS A 173 -26.25 -7.58 -2.47
C CYS A 173 -24.87 -8.12 -2.82
N THR A 174 -24.13 -7.40 -3.65
CA THR A 174 -22.78 -7.75 -4.08
C THR A 174 -21.80 -6.60 -3.80
N ALA A 175 -20.51 -6.85 -4.00
CA ALA A 175 -19.48 -5.83 -3.89
C ALA A 175 -19.71 -4.62 -4.81
N ASN A 176 -20.43 -4.80 -5.90
CA ASN A 176 -20.78 -3.76 -6.88
C ASN A 176 -22.21 -3.22 -6.72
N GLY A 177 -22.83 -3.46 -5.58
CA GLY A 177 -24.21 -3.09 -5.32
C GLY A 177 -25.19 -4.22 -5.63
N TRP A 178 -26.44 -3.86 -5.88
CA TRP A 178 -27.50 -4.82 -6.19
C TRP A 178 -27.34 -5.42 -7.58
N ASN A 179 -27.30 -6.75 -7.66
CA ASN A 179 -27.17 -7.49 -8.91
C ASN A 179 -28.24 -8.61 -9.02
N PRO A 180 -29.07 -8.62 -10.06
CA PRO A 180 -29.25 -7.58 -11.06
C PRO A 180 -29.75 -6.27 -10.45
N PRO A 181 -29.60 -5.11 -11.13
CA PRO A 181 -30.06 -3.83 -10.62
C PRO A 181 -31.52 -3.87 -10.17
N ALA A 182 -31.82 -3.30 -9.01
CA ALA A 182 -33.16 -3.29 -8.41
C ALA A 182 -34.04 -2.21 -9.07
N LEU A 183 -34.54 -2.49 -10.25
CA LEU A 183 -35.31 -1.55 -11.06
C LEU A 183 -36.65 -2.12 -11.46
N CYS A 184 -37.69 -1.26 -11.44
CA CYS A 184 -38.98 -1.49 -12.08
C CYS A 184 -39.07 -0.61 -13.32
N GLY A 185 -39.06 -1.23 -14.50
CA GLY A 185 -39.15 -0.55 -15.77
C GLY A 185 -38.75 -1.49 -16.90
N GLY A 186 -39.58 -1.59 -17.93
CA GLY A 186 -39.21 -2.31 -19.13
C GLY A 186 -38.05 -1.60 -19.82
N LEU A 187 -37.15 -2.40 -20.41
CA LEU A 187 -36.23 -1.94 -21.42
C LEU A 187 -37.04 -1.14 -22.44
N ARG A 188 -36.80 0.16 -22.52
CA ARG A 188 -37.21 0.87 -23.74
C ARG A 188 -36.33 0.32 -24.87
N GLN A 189 -36.92 -0.36 -25.78
CA GLN A 189 -36.32 -0.60 -27.10
C GLN A 189 -36.02 0.74 -27.75
#